data_3ae0abd2b6164a2c21586cbbee6d7e9b
#
_entry.id   3ae0abd2b6164a2c21586cbbee6d7e9b
#
_cell.length_a   1.000
_cell.length_b   1.000
_cell.length_c   1.000
_cell.angle_alpha   90.00
_cell.angle_beta   90.00
_cell.angle_gamma   90.00
#
_symmetry.space_group_name_H-M   'P 1'
#
loop_
_entity.id
_entity.type
_entity.pdbx_description
1 polymer ?
#
loop_
_entity_poly.entity_id
_entity_poly.type
_entity_poly.pdbx_seq_one_letter_code
_entity_poly.pdbx_strand_id
1 'polypeptide(L)'
;MSCHADDLEMWISSFQDQIYYENMGELYAEKKGKDLNLVVKAYGFREMPDKLGVAIRSGEGIPDIVQLDEIFFGVFLNGPSPFLDLSTRARKAGLDQTIHPRRLEVFSYNEKLLGLPQSLSAMMLYYRKDLFYEFGIEPEDLKTWSDLARLGKKLMDERGQRFLALDGTLFEVFLKQRCTDLFDREGNFLPDEEIALEILTEFGNLSDSQIAAMPDRGSIFDPVFFSGDLETGEVLCVAGADWYGLDLFQQFAPGMQGMWGMMPLPTWRDEEGKLGPRTATFAGQGLMICKASEKKREAWKFIEFVMKDKDANAQRFLQGNSFPAYMPAWKDPRLLGKMEYFEQSMGKLLVNLANEIPAAVVNPGRPQAIFLMQENYFGSVMFGSLSPRQALDQYKEAMQTSWGN
;
A
#
# COMPACT_ATOMS: atom_id res chain seq x y z
N MET A 1 -8.11 -31.39 -5.72
CA MET A 1 -8.88 -31.71 -4.52
C MET A 1 -10.32 -31.31 -4.77
N SER A 2 -11.27 -32.20 -4.55
CA SER A 2 -12.71 -31.89 -4.71
C SER A 2 -13.12 -31.01 -3.52
N CYS A 3 -13.59 -29.78 -3.78
CA CYS A 3 -14.21 -28.94 -2.74
C CYS A 3 -15.46 -29.66 -2.22
N HIS A 4 -15.55 -29.90 -0.91
CA HIS A 4 -16.76 -30.39 -0.30
C HIS A 4 -17.78 -29.27 -0.16
N ALA A 5 -19.08 -29.58 -0.13
CA ALA A 5 -20.16 -28.58 -0.07
C ALA A 5 -20.07 -27.64 1.13
N ASP A 6 -19.32 -28.00 2.18
CA ASP A 6 -19.16 -27.25 3.42
C ASP A 6 -17.89 -26.36 3.48
N ASP A 7 -16.97 -26.45 2.48
CA ASP A 7 -15.70 -25.72 2.47
C ASP A 7 -15.93 -24.23 2.14
N LEU A 8 -15.42 -23.31 2.96
CA LEU A 8 -15.39 -21.89 2.62
C LEU A 8 -14.11 -21.58 1.81
N GLU A 9 -14.27 -21.24 0.53
CA GLU A 9 -13.14 -20.99 -0.35
C GLU A 9 -12.73 -19.51 -0.33
N MET A 10 -11.44 -19.26 -0.09
CA MET A 10 -10.84 -17.92 -0.06
C MET A 10 -9.67 -17.82 -1.02
N TRP A 11 -9.68 -16.82 -1.90
CA TRP A 11 -8.55 -16.47 -2.77
C TRP A 11 -7.80 -15.25 -2.23
N ILE A 12 -6.48 -15.35 -2.24
CA ILE A 12 -5.59 -14.29 -1.74
C ILE A 12 -4.49 -14.00 -2.75
N SER A 13 -3.96 -12.78 -2.71
CA SER A 13 -2.89 -12.28 -3.59
C SER A 13 -1.51 -12.17 -2.91
N SER A 14 -1.38 -12.72 -1.71
CA SER A 14 -0.14 -12.72 -0.93
C SER A 14 0.13 -14.10 -0.37
N PHE A 15 1.26 -14.71 -0.73
CA PHE A 15 1.66 -16.01 -0.19
C PHE A 15 1.97 -15.96 1.32
N GLN A 16 2.44 -14.82 1.82
CA GLN A 16 2.69 -14.61 3.24
C GLN A 16 1.41 -14.66 4.05
N ASP A 17 0.31 -14.18 3.50
CA ASP A 17 -0.99 -14.19 4.15
C ASP A 17 -1.64 -15.59 4.21
N GLN A 18 -1.14 -16.55 3.45
CA GLN A 18 -1.73 -17.91 3.45
C GLN A 18 -1.68 -18.54 4.83
N ILE A 19 -0.51 -18.54 5.47
CA ILE A 19 -0.33 -19.10 6.81
C ILE A 19 -1.21 -18.36 7.82
N TYR A 20 -1.27 -17.02 7.69
CA TYR A 20 -2.12 -16.22 8.56
C TYR A 20 -3.60 -16.66 8.46
N TYR A 21 -4.16 -16.80 7.27
CA TYR A 21 -5.58 -17.19 7.11
C TYR A 21 -5.86 -18.62 7.49
N GLU A 22 -4.95 -19.55 7.24
CA GLU A 22 -5.05 -20.91 7.74
C GLU A 22 -5.13 -20.92 9.28
N ASN A 23 -4.23 -20.20 9.96
CA ASN A 23 -4.27 -20.02 11.41
C ASN A 23 -5.55 -19.31 11.89
N MET A 24 -6.10 -18.37 11.11
CA MET A 24 -7.37 -17.70 11.45
C MET A 24 -8.57 -18.63 11.32
N GLY A 25 -8.55 -19.60 10.41
CA GLY A 25 -9.56 -20.65 10.33
C GLY A 25 -9.58 -21.53 11.61
N GLU A 26 -8.40 -21.94 12.06
CA GLU A 26 -8.24 -22.71 13.31
C GLU A 26 -8.66 -21.89 14.55
N LEU A 27 -8.21 -20.65 14.65
CA LEU A 27 -8.56 -19.74 15.75
C LEU A 27 -10.07 -19.45 15.79
N TYR A 28 -10.70 -19.35 14.62
CA TYR A 28 -12.16 -19.19 14.51
C TYR A 28 -12.88 -20.43 15.06
N ALA A 29 -12.46 -21.63 14.65
CA ALA A 29 -13.04 -22.87 15.11
C ALA A 29 -12.93 -23.01 16.63
N GLU A 30 -11.75 -22.74 17.19
CA GLU A 30 -11.50 -22.78 18.62
C GLU A 30 -12.41 -21.80 19.39
N LYS A 31 -12.44 -20.53 18.99
CA LYS A 31 -13.17 -19.48 19.74
C LYS A 31 -14.68 -19.52 19.54
N LYS A 32 -15.17 -20.05 18.40
CA LYS A 32 -16.62 -20.11 18.11
C LYS A 32 -17.23 -21.48 18.36
N GLY A 33 -16.42 -22.50 18.64
CA GLY A 33 -16.89 -23.87 18.84
C GLY A 33 -17.60 -24.43 17.61
N LYS A 34 -17.12 -24.02 16.41
CA LYS A 34 -17.69 -24.43 15.12
C LYS A 34 -16.57 -24.72 14.15
N ASP A 35 -16.60 -25.90 13.59
CA ASP A 35 -15.69 -26.24 12.51
C ASP A 35 -15.93 -25.31 11.31
N LEU A 36 -14.86 -24.72 10.82
CA LEU A 36 -14.81 -23.95 9.60
C LEU A 36 -13.71 -24.56 8.73
N ASN A 37 -14.09 -25.26 7.69
CA ASN A 37 -13.12 -25.74 6.71
C ASN A 37 -12.82 -24.60 5.73
N LEU A 38 -11.81 -23.77 6.07
CA LEU A 38 -11.34 -22.67 5.23
C LEU A 38 -10.31 -23.19 4.25
N VAL A 39 -10.62 -23.14 2.96
CA VAL A 39 -9.69 -23.50 1.89
C VAL A 39 -9.07 -22.24 1.31
N VAL A 40 -7.83 -21.96 1.66
CA VAL A 40 -7.09 -20.78 1.18
C VAL A 40 -6.30 -21.13 -0.07
N LYS A 41 -6.49 -20.35 -1.14
CA LYS A 41 -5.72 -20.46 -2.38
C LYS A 41 -4.96 -19.17 -2.62
N ALA A 42 -3.64 -19.24 -2.57
CA ALA A 42 -2.77 -18.10 -2.86
C ALA A 42 -2.36 -18.09 -4.34
N TYR A 43 -2.36 -16.91 -4.93
CA TYR A 43 -1.94 -16.66 -6.30
C TYR A 43 -0.94 -15.49 -6.32
N GLY A 44 -0.19 -15.33 -7.40
CA GLY A 44 0.67 -14.18 -7.60
C GLY A 44 -0.13 -12.86 -7.62
N PHE A 45 0.52 -11.77 -7.22
CA PHE A 45 -0.08 -10.44 -7.04
C PHE A 45 -0.89 -9.97 -8.28
N ARG A 46 -0.34 -10.14 -9.48
CA ARG A 46 -1.03 -9.81 -10.76
C ARG A 46 -1.91 -10.96 -11.27
N GLU A 47 -1.60 -12.21 -10.91
CA GLU A 47 -2.31 -13.40 -11.37
C GLU A 47 -3.71 -13.50 -10.76
N MET A 48 -3.85 -13.18 -9.47
CA MET A 48 -5.11 -13.33 -8.73
C MET A 48 -6.26 -12.52 -9.34
N PRO A 49 -6.12 -11.20 -9.60
CA PRO A 49 -7.19 -10.41 -10.21
C PRO A 49 -7.55 -10.90 -11.62
N ASP A 50 -6.60 -11.40 -12.41
CA ASP A 50 -6.85 -11.95 -13.74
C ASP A 50 -7.69 -13.24 -13.65
N LYS A 51 -7.29 -14.16 -12.76
CA LYS A 51 -8.06 -15.40 -12.50
C LYS A 51 -9.46 -15.09 -12.00
N LEU A 52 -9.58 -14.14 -11.05
CA LEU A 52 -10.88 -13.72 -10.54
C LEU A 52 -11.76 -13.14 -11.66
N GLY A 53 -11.19 -12.33 -12.52
CA GLY A 53 -11.88 -11.77 -13.69
C GLY A 53 -12.38 -12.86 -14.65
N VAL A 54 -11.59 -13.92 -14.87
CA VAL A 54 -12.00 -15.08 -15.69
C VAL A 54 -13.14 -15.84 -15.01
N ALA A 55 -13.03 -16.16 -13.72
CA ALA A 55 -14.06 -16.87 -12.96
C ALA A 55 -15.41 -16.11 -12.96
N ILE A 56 -15.35 -14.78 -12.75
CA ILE A 56 -16.55 -13.93 -12.78
C ILE A 56 -17.22 -13.95 -14.16
N ARG A 57 -16.43 -13.85 -15.25
CA ARG A 57 -16.99 -13.83 -16.62
C ARG A 57 -17.56 -15.20 -17.02
N SER A 58 -16.94 -16.29 -16.60
CA SER A 58 -17.45 -17.66 -16.88
C SER A 58 -18.62 -18.05 -15.99
N GLY A 59 -18.74 -17.45 -14.80
CA GLY A 59 -19.70 -17.85 -13.79
C GLY A 59 -19.31 -19.15 -13.05
N GLU A 60 -18.10 -19.65 -13.25
CA GLU A 60 -17.63 -20.92 -12.66
C GLU A 60 -16.38 -20.70 -11.80
N GLY A 61 -16.27 -21.47 -10.71
CA GLY A 61 -15.10 -21.46 -9.83
C GLY A 61 -14.88 -20.16 -9.09
N ILE A 62 -15.95 -19.37 -8.87
CA ILE A 62 -15.89 -18.13 -8.12
C ILE A 62 -15.73 -18.45 -6.63
N PRO A 63 -14.72 -17.91 -5.92
CA PRO A 63 -14.54 -18.14 -4.50
C PRO A 63 -15.63 -17.46 -3.66
N ASP A 64 -15.73 -17.83 -2.38
CA ASP A 64 -16.65 -17.20 -1.44
C ASP A 64 -16.11 -15.84 -0.97
N ILE A 65 -14.81 -15.82 -0.64
CA ILE A 65 -14.07 -14.63 -0.17
C ILE A 65 -12.90 -14.37 -1.10
N VAL A 66 -12.63 -13.10 -1.35
CA VAL A 66 -11.38 -12.67 -1.99
C VAL A 66 -10.68 -11.63 -1.12
N GLN A 67 -9.36 -11.76 -1.00
CA GLN A 67 -8.47 -10.72 -0.55
C GLN A 67 -7.92 -10.02 -1.80
N LEU A 68 -8.39 -8.81 -2.07
CA LEU A 68 -8.01 -8.04 -3.26
C LEU A 68 -7.25 -6.78 -2.85
N ASP A 69 -6.14 -6.53 -3.52
CA ASP A 69 -5.41 -5.29 -3.34
C ASP A 69 -6.19 -4.09 -3.92
N GLU A 70 -6.13 -2.93 -3.24
CA GLU A 70 -6.83 -1.72 -3.65
C GLU A 70 -6.45 -1.25 -5.06
N ILE A 71 -5.21 -1.54 -5.50
CA ILE A 71 -4.73 -1.19 -6.84
C ILE A 71 -5.60 -1.86 -7.91
N PHE A 72 -6.03 -3.10 -7.69
CA PHE A 72 -6.86 -3.85 -8.66
C PHE A 72 -8.36 -3.71 -8.43
N PHE A 73 -8.78 -3.11 -7.32
CA PHE A 73 -10.21 -3.01 -6.99
C PHE A 73 -11.02 -2.33 -8.09
N GLY A 74 -10.47 -1.26 -8.68
CA GLY A 74 -11.09 -0.51 -9.76
C GLY A 74 -11.47 -1.37 -10.98
N VAL A 75 -10.69 -2.41 -11.32
CA VAL A 75 -10.97 -3.32 -12.45
C VAL A 75 -12.37 -3.93 -12.37
N PHE A 76 -12.86 -4.18 -11.17
CA PHE A 76 -14.15 -4.83 -10.93
C PHE A 76 -15.32 -3.86 -10.73
N LEU A 77 -15.12 -2.57 -11.01
CA LEU A 77 -16.13 -1.51 -10.86
C LEU A 77 -16.74 -1.06 -12.18
N ASN A 78 -16.21 -1.53 -13.32
CA ASN A 78 -16.79 -1.31 -14.63
C ASN A 78 -18.05 -2.16 -14.78
N GLY A 79 -19.24 -1.54 -14.60
CA GLY A 79 -20.51 -2.22 -14.61
C GLY A 79 -20.96 -2.73 -13.22
N PRO A 80 -21.86 -3.73 -13.17
CA PRO A 80 -22.36 -4.26 -11.90
C PRO A 80 -21.24 -4.95 -11.11
N SER A 81 -20.88 -4.40 -9.94
CA SER A 81 -19.83 -5.01 -9.10
C SER A 81 -20.14 -6.47 -8.78
N PRO A 82 -19.16 -7.39 -8.87
CA PRO A 82 -19.31 -8.80 -8.50
C PRO A 82 -19.31 -9.01 -6.98
N PHE A 83 -19.02 -7.97 -6.20
CA PHE A 83 -18.90 -8.06 -4.74
C PHE A 83 -20.19 -7.67 -4.04
N LEU A 84 -20.45 -8.33 -2.90
CA LEU A 84 -21.59 -8.08 -2.05
C LEU A 84 -21.45 -6.72 -1.36
N ASP A 85 -22.54 -5.95 -1.33
CA ASP A 85 -22.61 -4.74 -0.50
C ASP A 85 -22.59 -5.12 1.00
N LEU A 86 -21.53 -4.71 1.68
CA LEU A 86 -21.27 -4.98 3.09
C LEU A 86 -21.77 -3.86 4.02
N SER A 87 -22.29 -2.74 3.50
CA SER A 87 -22.64 -1.53 4.26
C SER A 87 -23.54 -1.83 5.47
N THR A 88 -24.62 -2.59 5.25
CA THR A 88 -25.56 -2.94 6.34
C THR A 88 -24.92 -3.88 7.36
N ARG A 89 -24.09 -4.83 6.91
CA ARG A 89 -23.39 -5.76 7.79
C ARG A 89 -22.33 -5.06 8.63
N ALA A 90 -21.53 -4.20 8.00
CA ALA A 90 -20.50 -3.41 8.67
C ALA A 90 -21.12 -2.50 9.74
N ARG A 91 -22.21 -1.81 9.42
CA ARG A 91 -22.94 -0.97 10.39
C ARG A 91 -23.47 -1.77 11.57
N LYS A 92 -24.09 -2.91 11.36
CA LYS A 92 -24.58 -3.77 12.44
C LYS A 92 -23.47 -4.31 13.33
N ALA A 93 -22.29 -4.53 12.77
CA ALA A 93 -21.09 -4.98 13.48
C ALA A 93 -20.28 -3.82 14.11
N GLY A 94 -20.62 -2.55 13.82
CA GLY A 94 -19.88 -1.36 14.26
C GLY A 94 -18.54 -1.16 13.55
N LEU A 95 -18.31 -1.87 12.43
CA LEU A 95 -17.05 -1.79 11.67
C LEU A 95 -16.93 -0.49 10.87
N ASP A 96 -18.04 0.10 10.47
CA ASP A 96 -18.10 1.39 9.79
C ASP A 96 -17.57 2.56 10.63
N GLN A 97 -17.58 2.40 11.97
CA GLN A 97 -17.10 3.41 12.91
C GLN A 97 -15.77 3.03 13.58
N THR A 98 -15.33 1.79 13.45
CA THR A 98 -14.15 1.28 14.14
C THR A 98 -12.98 0.94 13.22
N ILE A 99 -13.22 0.83 11.93
CA ILE A 99 -12.16 0.80 10.93
C ILE A 99 -11.79 2.25 10.57
N HIS A 100 -10.51 2.50 10.29
CA HIS A 100 -10.04 3.83 9.92
C HIS A 100 -10.79 4.36 8.69
N PRO A 101 -11.42 5.55 8.74
CA PRO A 101 -12.35 6.02 7.71
C PRO A 101 -11.70 6.14 6.33
N ARG A 102 -10.44 6.63 6.26
CA ARG A 102 -9.71 6.74 4.99
C ARG A 102 -9.46 5.39 4.32
N ARG A 103 -9.39 4.32 5.12
CA ARG A 103 -9.24 2.96 4.59
C ARG A 103 -10.58 2.36 4.14
N LEU A 104 -11.69 2.72 4.78
CA LEU A 104 -13.02 2.34 4.29
C LEU A 104 -13.34 2.99 2.93
N GLU A 105 -12.89 4.23 2.72
CA GLU A 105 -13.11 4.96 1.46
C GLU A 105 -12.57 4.18 0.26
N VAL A 106 -11.38 3.56 0.35
CA VAL A 106 -10.73 2.86 -0.77
C VAL A 106 -11.41 1.56 -1.21
N PHE A 107 -12.34 1.04 -0.41
CA PHE A 107 -13.18 -0.12 -0.77
C PHE A 107 -14.67 0.22 -0.83
N SER A 108 -14.97 1.52 -0.94
CA SER A 108 -16.32 2.04 -1.12
C SER A 108 -16.49 2.62 -2.51
N TYR A 109 -17.59 2.29 -3.18
CA TYR A 109 -17.92 2.80 -4.50
C TYR A 109 -19.43 2.95 -4.68
N ASN A 110 -19.88 4.07 -5.23
CA ASN A 110 -21.31 4.38 -5.41
C ASN A 110 -22.13 4.13 -4.13
N GLU A 111 -21.70 4.73 -3.02
CA GLU A 111 -22.34 4.65 -1.69
C GLU A 111 -22.41 3.23 -1.08
N LYS A 112 -21.69 2.26 -1.64
CA LYS A 112 -21.63 0.89 -1.17
C LYS A 112 -20.24 0.56 -0.66
N LEU A 113 -20.17 -0.07 0.50
CA LEU A 113 -18.98 -0.68 1.03
C LEU A 113 -18.85 -2.09 0.43
N LEU A 114 -17.91 -2.29 -0.48
CA LEU A 114 -17.76 -3.53 -1.23
C LEU A 114 -16.65 -4.43 -0.67
N GLY A 115 -15.81 -3.90 0.22
CA GLY A 115 -14.74 -4.63 0.89
C GLY A 115 -14.42 -4.03 2.25
N LEU A 116 -13.80 -4.81 3.14
CA LEU A 116 -13.28 -4.36 4.43
C LEU A 116 -11.76 -4.31 4.38
N PRO A 117 -11.14 -3.13 4.53
CA PRO A 117 -9.69 -2.98 4.50
C PRO A 117 -9.06 -3.68 5.72
N GLN A 118 -8.02 -4.46 5.47
CA GLN A 118 -7.32 -5.20 6.51
C GLN A 118 -6.20 -4.39 7.15
N SER A 119 -5.53 -3.55 6.34
CA SER A 119 -4.32 -2.82 6.71
C SER A 119 -4.52 -1.31 6.68
N LEU A 120 -3.72 -0.62 7.48
CA LEU A 120 -3.61 0.84 7.44
C LEU A 120 -2.84 1.29 6.20
N SER A 121 -1.82 0.54 5.79
CA SER A 121 -0.98 0.77 4.61
C SER A 121 -0.41 2.18 4.54
N ALA A 122 -0.08 2.76 5.70
CA ALA A 122 0.48 4.09 5.77
C ALA A 122 1.96 4.07 5.41
N MET A 123 2.36 5.00 4.56
CA MET A 123 3.72 5.19 4.08
C MET A 123 4.59 5.87 5.14
N MET A 124 5.85 5.44 5.22
CA MET A 124 6.89 6.03 6.04
C MET A 124 8.23 5.99 5.29
N LEU A 125 9.21 6.71 5.79
CA LEU A 125 10.58 6.66 5.29
C LEU A 125 11.38 5.68 6.14
N TYR A 126 11.98 4.68 5.49
CA TYR A 126 12.98 3.80 6.06
C TYR A 126 14.36 4.39 5.78
N TYR A 127 15.22 4.46 6.79
CA TYR A 127 16.56 5.06 6.66
C TYR A 127 17.63 4.24 7.35
N ARG A 128 18.86 4.29 6.84
CA ARG A 128 20.05 3.63 7.40
C ARG A 128 20.54 4.39 8.65
N LYS A 129 20.18 3.89 9.84
CA LYS A 129 20.56 4.51 11.12
C LYS A 129 22.08 4.63 11.28
N ASP A 130 22.81 3.58 10.89
CA ASP A 130 24.26 3.52 10.96
C ASP A 130 24.93 4.58 10.07
N LEU A 131 24.46 4.74 8.83
CA LEU A 131 24.98 5.72 7.90
C LEU A 131 24.55 7.16 8.26
N PHE A 132 23.33 7.34 8.77
CA PHE A 132 22.89 8.63 9.30
C PHE A 132 23.78 9.08 10.45
N TYR A 133 24.07 8.18 11.40
CA TYR A 133 24.98 8.44 12.49
C TYR A 133 26.41 8.78 11.98
N GLU A 134 26.94 7.97 11.04
CA GLU A 134 28.25 8.21 10.44
C GLU A 134 28.35 9.58 9.75
N PHE A 135 27.28 9.99 9.07
CA PHE A 135 27.25 11.25 8.30
C PHE A 135 26.75 12.46 9.12
N GLY A 136 26.43 12.25 10.40
CA GLY A 136 25.94 13.30 11.29
C GLY A 136 24.57 13.87 10.86
N ILE A 137 23.68 13.00 10.37
CA ILE A 137 22.31 13.36 9.97
C ILE A 137 21.36 12.95 11.09
N GLU A 138 20.55 13.88 11.55
CA GLU A 138 19.45 13.58 12.46
C GLU A 138 18.15 13.41 11.65
N PRO A 139 17.33 12.36 11.92
CA PRO A 139 16.06 12.17 11.21
C PRO A 139 15.14 13.39 11.27
N GLU A 140 15.19 14.17 12.34
CA GLU A 140 14.44 15.38 12.56
C GLU A 140 14.81 16.54 11.61
N ASP A 141 15.93 16.44 10.90
CA ASP A 141 16.37 17.40 9.88
C ASP A 141 15.63 17.20 8.56
N LEU A 142 14.97 16.05 8.37
CA LEU A 142 14.24 15.66 7.17
C LEU A 142 12.74 15.97 7.29
N LYS A 143 12.36 17.22 7.51
CA LYS A 143 10.96 17.60 7.66
C LYS A 143 10.22 17.71 6.34
N THR A 144 10.91 18.15 5.31
CA THR A 144 10.33 18.38 3.98
C THR A 144 11.16 17.68 2.91
N TRP A 145 10.56 17.44 1.74
CA TRP A 145 11.28 16.91 0.57
C TRP A 145 12.39 17.87 0.13
N SER A 146 12.22 19.19 0.31
CA SER A 146 13.28 20.16 0.07
C SER A 146 14.44 20.04 1.07
N ASP A 147 14.19 19.65 2.33
CA ASP A 147 15.27 19.37 3.28
C ASP A 147 16.04 18.13 2.86
N LEU A 148 15.35 17.08 2.39
CA LEU A 148 15.97 15.87 1.85
C LEU A 148 16.85 16.22 0.64
N ALA A 149 16.32 16.98 -0.32
CA ALA A 149 17.06 17.39 -1.50
C ALA A 149 18.32 18.18 -1.13
N ARG A 150 18.22 19.13 -0.19
CA ARG A 150 19.35 19.93 0.28
C ARG A 150 20.43 19.09 0.97
N LEU A 151 20.03 18.18 1.87
CA LEU A 151 20.97 17.28 2.54
C LEU A 151 21.55 16.25 1.58
N GLY A 152 20.75 15.70 0.69
CA GLY A 152 21.18 14.79 -0.35
C GLY A 152 22.22 15.41 -1.29
N LYS A 153 21.99 16.68 -1.71
CA LYS A 153 22.96 17.42 -2.52
C LYS A 153 24.29 17.58 -1.80
N LYS A 154 24.25 17.96 -0.52
CA LYS A 154 25.47 18.07 0.29
C LYS A 154 26.24 16.75 0.35
N LEU A 155 25.56 15.63 0.63
CA LEU A 155 26.21 14.33 0.70
C LEU A 155 26.73 13.84 -0.65
N MET A 156 26.01 14.11 -1.73
CA MET A 156 26.47 13.80 -3.08
C MET A 156 27.75 14.57 -3.40
N ASP A 157 27.79 15.88 -3.13
CA ASP A 157 28.96 16.73 -3.41
C ASP A 157 30.18 16.36 -2.55
N GLU A 158 29.97 15.99 -1.27
CA GLU A 158 31.05 15.70 -0.33
C GLU A 158 31.56 14.25 -0.42
N ARG A 159 30.69 13.30 -0.77
CA ARG A 159 30.97 11.85 -0.64
C ARG A 159 30.55 11.00 -1.85
N GLY A 160 29.83 11.55 -2.83
CA GLY A 160 29.25 10.79 -3.92
C GLY A 160 28.12 9.85 -3.48
N GLN A 161 27.48 10.15 -2.31
CA GLN A 161 26.47 9.30 -1.70
C GLN A 161 25.07 9.65 -2.17
N ARG A 162 24.35 8.69 -2.72
CA ARG A 162 22.93 8.82 -3.05
C ARG A 162 22.07 8.74 -1.80
N PHE A 163 20.99 9.52 -1.77
CA PHE A 163 20.17 9.65 -0.58
C PHE A 163 18.91 8.79 -0.63
N LEU A 164 18.22 8.73 -1.76
CA LEU A 164 16.87 8.16 -1.87
C LEU A 164 16.76 7.19 -3.04
N ALA A 165 16.12 6.04 -2.82
CA ALA A 165 15.62 5.22 -3.90
C ALA A 165 14.22 5.68 -4.31
N LEU A 166 14.00 5.85 -5.62
CA LEU A 166 12.75 6.26 -6.23
C LEU A 166 12.24 5.20 -7.20
N ASP A 167 10.94 4.96 -7.17
CA ASP A 167 10.23 4.30 -8.26
C ASP A 167 8.88 4.99 -8.54
N GLY A 168 8.20 4.55 -9.58
CA GLY A 168 6.97 5.21 -10.04
C GLY A 168 5.81 5.18 -9.05
N THR A 169 5.88 4.38 -7.98
CA THR A 169 4.84 4.35 -6.94
C THR A 169 4.76 5.67 -6.17
N LEU A 170 5.89 6.39 -6.07
CA LEU A 170 5.93 7.65 -5.33
C LEU A 170 5.19 8.79 -6.02
N PHE A 171 4.91 8.68 -7.32
CA PHE A 171 4.09 9.69 -8.00
C PHE A 171 2.70 9.84 -7.36
N GLU A 172 2.01 8.72 -7.17
CA GLU A 172 0.71 8.69 -6.50
C GLU A 172 0.78 9.12 -5.03
N VAL A 173 1.82 8.67 -4.32
CA VAL A 173 2.05 9.03 -2.92
C VAL A 173 2.24 10.53 -2.76
N PHE A 174 2.99 11.15 -3.65
CA PHE A 174 3.24 12.61 -3.62
C PHE A 174 1.98 13.42 -3.99
N LEU A 175 1.18 12.95 -4.97
CA LEU A 175 -0.13 13.56 -5.24
C LEU A 175 -0.99 13.58 -3.97
N LYS A 176 -1.11 12.44 -3.28
CA LYS A 176 -1.88 12.35 -2.04
C LYS A 176 -1.32 13.25 -0.93
N GLN A 177 0.01 13.34 -0.76
CA GLN A 177 0.62 14.29 0.20
C GLN A 177 0.36 15.76 -0.15
N ARG A 178 0.11 16.08 -1.42
CA ARG A 178 -0.31 17.40 -1.91
C ARG A 178 -1.83 17.58 -1.86
N CYS A 179 -2.55 16.67 -1.17
CA CYS A 179 -4.02 16.66 -1.02
C CYS A 179 -4.80 16.61 -2.34
N THR A 180 -4.19 16.04 -3.39
CA THR A 180 -4.82 15.69 -4.66
C THR A 180 -4.71 14.18 -4.93
N ASP A 181 -5.20 13.68 -6.06
CA ASP A 181 -5.13 12.26 -6.42
C ASP A 181 -5.09 12.11 -7.96
N LEU A 182 -4.92 10.89 -8.45
CA LEU A 182 -4.99 10.55 -9.87
C LEU A 182 -6.36 10.87 -10.49
N PHE A 183 -7.42 10.81 -9.69
CA PHE A 183 -8.78 11.15 -10.11
C PHE A 183 -9.47 11.98 -9.03
N ASP A 184 -10.36 12.88 -9.45
CA ASP A 184 -11.32 13.50 -8.55
C ASP A 184 -12.59 12.64 -8.40
N ARG A 185 -13.53 13.11 -7.59
CA ARG A 185 -14.79 12.39 -7.34
C ARG A 185 -15.73 12.42 -8.55
N GLU A 186 -15.56 13.35 -9.45
CA GLU A 186 -16.25 13.50 -10.71
C GLU A 186 -15.69 12.58 -11.80
N GLY A 187 -14.51 11.97 -11.54
CA GLY A 187 -13.84 11.04 -12.44
C GLY A 187 -12.86 11.72 -13.41
N ASN A 188 -12.55 13.00 -13.22
CA ASN A 188 -11.55 13.68 -14.02
C ASN A 188 -10.16 13.17 -13.67
N PHE A 189 -9.37 12.88 -14.69
CA PHE A 189 -8.00 12.39 -14.53
C PHE A 189 -7.03 13.55 -14.33
N LEU A 190 -6.15 13.44 -13.33
CA LEU A 190 -5.18 14.46 -12.92
C LEU A 190 -5.83 15.85 -12.80
N PRO A 191 -6.75 16.04 -11.83
CA PRO A 191 -7.47 17.29 -11.68
C PRO A 191 -6.53 18.49 -11.42
N ASP A 192 -5.39 18.23 -10.74
CA ASP A 192 -4.36 19.23 -10.44
C ASP A 192 -3.10 18.98 -11.27
N GLU A 193 -3.18 19.29 -12.56
CA GLU A 193 -2.10 19.06 -13.53
C GLU A 193 -0.80 19.81 -13.16
N GLU A 194 -0.89 20.98 -12.58
CA GLU A 194 0.28 21.76 -12.15
C GLU A 194 1.04 21.05 -11.05
N ILE A 195 0.33 20.50 -10.06
CA ILE A 195 0.95 19.69 -8.98
C ILE A 195 1.59 18.42 -9.57
N ALA A 196 0.93 17.75 -10.50
CA ALA A 196 1.48 16.57 -11.15
C ALA A 196 2.79 16.90 -11.91
N LEU A 197 2.84 18.05 -12.59
CA LEU A 197 4.04 18.52 -13.28
C LEU A 197 5.16 18.89 -12.30
N GLU A 198 4.83 19.57 -11.21
CA GLU A 198 5.81 19.89 -10.15
C GLU A 198 6.45 18.62 -9.58
N ILE A 199 5.66 17.58 -9.30
CA ILE A 199 6.14 16.30 -8.79
C ILE A 199 7.08 15.63 -9.79
N LEU A 200 6.71 15.54 -11.06
CA LEU A 200 7.58 14.96 -12.10
C LEU A 200 8.86 15.79 -12.29
N THR A 201 8.77 17.12 -12.17
CA THR A 201 9.93 18.01 -12.23
C THR A 201 10.88 17.76 -11.06
N GLU A 202 10.34 17.60 -9.86
CA GLU A 202 11.15 17.28 -8.68
C GLU A 202 11.86 15.93 -8.82
N PHE A 203 11.19 14.90 -9.34
CA PHE A 203 11.82 13.61 -9.61
C PHE A 203 12.98 13.75 -10.60
N GLY A 204 12.79 14.50 -11.70
CA GLY A 204 13.86 14.79 -12.65
C GLY A 204 15.04 15.51 -11.99
N ASN A 205 14.77 16.54 -11.17
CA ASN A 205 15.82 17.29 -10.46
C ASN A 205 16.61 16.43 -9.47
N LEU A 206 15.93 15.54 -8.73
CA LEU A 206 16.58 14.61 -7.79
C LEU A 206 17.46 13.60 -8.52
N SER A 207 17.04 13.15 -9.71
CA SER A 207 17.82 12.25 -10.56
C SER A 207 19.01 12.96 -11.19
N ASP A 208 18.81 14.12 -11.82
CA ASP A 208 19.86 14.91 -12.48
C ASP A 208 20.96 15.32 -11.49
N SER A 209 20.57 15.62 -10.25
CA SER A 209 21.50 15.93 -9.16
C SER A 209 22.11 14.68 -8.50
N GLN A 210 21.80 13.49 -8.99
CA GLN A 210 22.22 12.19 -8.45
C GLN A 210 21.86 11.96 -6.97
N ILE A 211 20.96 12.75 -6.41
CA ILE A 211 20.48 12.61 -5.03
C ILE A 211 19.61 11.35 -4.89
N ALA A 212 18.79 11.10 -5.90
CA ALA A 212 17.97 9.91 -5.97
C ALA A 212 18.35 9.00 -7.13
N ALA A 213 18.11 7.71 -6.94
CA ALA A 213 18.30 6.70 -7.96
C ALA A 213 17.07 5.83 -8.12
N MET A 214 16.78 5.46 -9.35
CA MET A 214 15.87 4.36 -9.64
C MET A 214 16.66 3.05 -9.54
N PRO A 215 16.14 2.02 -8.84
CA PRO A 215 16.79 0.71 -8.81
C PRO A 215 17.03 0.15 -10.22
N ASP A 216 18.11 -0.62 -10.40
CA ASP A 216 18.52 -1.16 -11.71
C ASP A 216 17.41 -1.91 -12.45
N ARG A 217 16.52 -2.60 -11.71
CA ARG A 217 15.35 -3.28 -12.26
C ARG A 217 14.07 -2.42 -12.24
N GLY A 218 14.20 -1.14 -11.93
CA GLY A 218 13.10 -0.18 -11.94
C GLY A 218 12.10 -0.34 -10.79
N SER A 219 12.40 -1.16 -9.77
CA SER A 219 11.46 -1.41 -8.68
C SER A 219 12.15 -1.57 -7.33
N ILE A 220 11.67 -0.81 -6.34
CA ILE A 220 12.06 -0.95 -4.93
C ILE A 220 11.53 -2.23 -4.28
N PHE A 221 10.71 -3.02 -4.98
CA PHE A 221 10.15 -4.29 -4.50
C PHE A 221 10.94 -5.52 -4.99
N ASP A 222 11.94 -5.34 -5.87
CA ASP A 222 12.77 -6.45 -6.37
C ASP A 222 13.75 -6.91 -5.28
N PRO A 223 13.87 -8.22 -4.98
CA PRO A 223 14.85 -8.74 -4.02
C PRO A 223 16.28 -8.28 -4.27
N VAL A 224 16.67 -8.06 -5.54
CA VAL A 224 18.02 -7.57 -5.90
C VAL A 224 18.28 -6.15 -5.39
N PHE A 225 17.25 -5.31 -5.31
CA PHE A 225 17.37 -3.97 -4.72
C PHE A 225 17.79 -4.04 -3.23
N PHE A 226 17.26 -5.01 -2.48
CA PHE A 226 17.63 -5.18 -1.07
C PHE A 226 19.08 -5.63 -0.90
N SER A 227 19.53 -6.63 -1.64
CA SER A 227 20.90 -7.14 -1.57
C SER A 227 21.94 -6.27 -2.29
N GLY A 228 21.53 -5.49 -3.28
CA GLY A 228 22.36 -4.54 -3.99
C GLY A 228 22.39 -3.18 -3.30
N ASP A 229 21.37 -2.37 -3.53
CA ASP A 229 21.39 -0.95 -3.17
C ASP A 229 21.28 -0.68 -1.67
N LEU A 230 20.44 -1.47 -0.96
CA LEU A 230 20.18 -1.24 0.46
C LEU A 230 21.30 -1.83 1.35
N GLU A 231 21.71 -3.08 1.13
CA GLU A 231 22.76 -3.71 1.93
C GLU A 231 24.12 -3.03 1.74
N THR A 232 24.44 -2.64 0.51
CA THR A 232 25.71 -1.96 0.23
C THR A 232 25.76 -0.51 0.71
N GLY A 233 24.59 0.07 1.01
CA GLY A 233 24.47 1.48 1.39
C GLY A 233 24.55 2.42 0.19
N GLU A 234 24.30 1.94 -1.04
CA GLU A 234 24.26 2.78 -2.25
C GLU A 234 23.21 3.89 -2.12
N VAL A 235 22.11 3.59 -1.43
CA VAL A 235 21.09 4.57 -1.05
C VAL A 235 20.85 4.54 0.46
N LEU A 236 20.54 5.69 1.05
CA LEU A 236 20.32 5.84 2.50
C LEU A 236 18.87 5.63 2.92
N CYS A 237 17.93 5.92 2.03
CA CYS A 237 16.51 5.95 2.34
C CYS A 237 15.68 5.28 1.24
N VAL A 238 14.57 4.69 1.67
CA VAL A 238 13.49 4.22 0.78
C VAL A 238 12.13 4.49 1.43
N ALA A 239 11.17 4.95 0.66
CA ALA A 239 9.80 5.13 1.12
C ALA A 239 9.00 3.83 0.92
N GLY A 240 8.25 3.40 1.93
CA GLY A 240 7.44 2.20 1.86
C GLY A 240 6.30 2.22 2.89
N ALA A 241 5.25 1.45 2.65
CA ALA A 241 4.18 1.29 3.62
C ALA A 241 4.59 0.32 4.75
N ASP A 242 3.70 0.11 5.72
CA ASP A 242 3.93 -0.79 6.86
C ASP A 242 4.36 -2.20 6.44
N TRP A 243 3.68 -2.76 5.43
CA TRP A 243 4.01 -4.10 4.90
C TRP A 243 5.42 -4.17 4.27
N TYR A 244 5.96 -3.08 3.76
CA TYR A 244 7.31 -3.03 3.20
C TYR A 244 8.36 -3.40 4.26
N GLY A 245 8.23 -2.83 5.46
CA GLY A 245 9.12 -3.13 6.58
C GLY A 245 8.81 -4.46 7.26
N LEU A 246 7.54 -4.85 7.33
CA LEU A 246 7.12 -6.08 7.99
C LEU A 246 7.44 -7.34 7.19
N ASP A 247 7.42 -7.23 5.87
CA ASP A 247 7.64 -8.35 4.95
C ASP A 247 8.98 -8.22 4.23
N LEU A 248 9.12 -7.28 3.30
CA LEU A 248 10.24 -7.27 2.34
C LEU A 248 11.59 -7.06 3.01
N PHE A 249 11.70 -6.12 3.96
CA PHE A 249 12.96 -5.92 4.69
C PHE A 249 13.40 -7.17 5.44
N GLN A 250 12.48 -7.79 6.18
CA GLN A 250 12.81 -8.95 7.00
C GLN A 250 13.08 -10.20 6.16
N GLN A 251 12.44 -10.29 4.99
CA GLN A 251 12.62 -11.41 4.07
C GLN A 251 13.90 -11.28 3.23
N PHE A 252 14.16 -10.10 2.66
CA PHE A 252 15.21 -9.91 1.66
C PHE A 252 16.50 -9.30 2.21
N ALA A 253 16.46 -8.71 3.41
CA ALA A 253 17.63 -8.16 4.08
C ALA A 253 17.70 -8.56 5.56
N PRO A 254 17.56 -9.87 5.92
CA PRO A 254 17.54 -10.31 7.32
C PRO A 254 18.82 -9.98 8.09
N GLY A 255 19.96 -9.90 7.39
CA GLY A 255 21.26 -9.54 7.96
C GLY A 255 21.40 -8.09 8.40
N MET A 256 20.43 -7.23 8.06
CA MET A 256 20.48 -5.81 8.40
C MET A 256 19.65 -5.42 9.63
N GLN A 257 19.34 -6.40 10.50
CA GLN A 257 18.67 -6.15 11.77
C GLN A 257 19.42 -5.08 12.58
N GLY A 258 18.68 -4.09 13.09
CA GLY A 258 19.23 -2.98 13.86
C GLY A 258 19.82 -1.83 13.05
N MET A 259 20.07 -2.01 11.74
CA MET A 259 20.67 -0.97 10.89
C MET A 259 19.65 0.02 10.34
N TRP A 260 18.37 -0.34 10.29
CA TRP A 260 17.31 0.48 9.72
C TRP A 260 16.46 1.17 10.79
N GLY A 261 16.13 2.41 10.52
CA GLY A 261 15.15 3.19 11.28
C GLY A 261 13.91 3.50 10.45
N MET A 262 12.88 3.98 11.12
CA MET A 262 11.63 4.42 10.53
C MET A 262 11.27 5.82 11.02
N MET A 263 10.80 6.67 10.12
CA MET A 263 10.33 8.01 10.42
C MET A 263 9.14 8.37 9.53
N PRO A 264 8.36 9.43 9.85
CA PRO A 264 7.37 9.96 8.92
C PRO A 264 8.01 10.28 7.57
N LEU A 265 7.24 10.22 6.48
CA LEU A 265 7.72 10.79 5.23
C LEU A 265 8.04 12.27 5.41
N PRO A 266 9.06 12.81 4.73
CA PRO A 266 9.14 14.24 4.50
C PRO A 266 7.85 14.73 3.86
N THR A 267 7.47 15.98 4.10
CA THR A 267 6.23 16.53 3.56
C THR A 267 6.50 17.71 2.62
N TRP A 268 5.46 18.20 2.01
CA TRP A 268 5.46 19.39 1.18
C TRP A 268 5.03 20.60 2.01
N ARG A 269 5.46 21.79 1.60
CA ARG A 269 4.85 23.04 2.04
C ARG A 269 3.89 23.51 0.97
N ASP A 270 2.73 24.00 1.41
CA ASP A 270 1.84 24.75 0.52
C ASP A 270 2.36 26.17 0.26
N GLU A 271 1.65 26.93 -0.55
CA GLU A 271 2.00 28.33 -0.89
C GLU A 271 2.07 29.25 0.34
N GLU A 272 1.32 28.93 1.40
CA GLU A 272 1.31 29.67 2.66
C GLU A 272 2.43 29.22 3.61
N GLY A 273 3.21 28.21 3.23
CA GLY A 273 4.32 27.62 4.01
C GLY A 273 3.87 26.61 5.07
N LYS A 274 2.60 26.22 5.09
CA LYS A 274 2.07 25.19 5.99
C LYS A 274 2.52 23.81 5.53
N LEU A 275 2.84 22.95 6.49
CA LEU A 275 3.22 21.56 6.22
C LEU A 275 2.00 20.72 5.89
N GLY A 276 2.10 19.93 4.83
CA GLY A 276 1.13 18.92 4.44
C GLY A 276 1.24 17.62 5.26
N PRO A 277 0.51 16.56 4.86
CA PRO A 277 0.58 15.24 5.49
C PRO A 277 1.99 14.64 5.43
N ARG A 278 2.40 13.98 6.52
CA ARG A 278 3.69 13.28 6.63
C ARG A 278 3.57 11.80 6.29
N THR A 279 2.51 11.42 5.63
CA THR A 279 2.22 10.07 5.15
C THR A 279 1.25 10.14 3.99
N ALA A 280 1.10 9.02 3.31
CA ALA A 280 -0.02 8.72 2.41
C ALA A 280 -0.32 7.23 2.53
N THR A 281 -1.22 6.69 1.70
CA THR A 281 -1.41 5.24 1.60
C THR A 281 -0.95 4.75 0.25
N PHE A 282 -0.37 3.56 0.25
CA PHE A 282 -0.03 2.85 -0.98
C PHE A 282 -0.35 1.37 -0.83
N ALA A 283 -1.11 0.82 -1.78
CA ALA A 283 -1.56 -0.57 -1.81
C ALA A 283 -2.33 -0.98 -0.52
N GLY A 284 -2.46 -2.25 -0.30
CA GLY A 284 -3.13 -2.83 0.85
C GLY A 284 -4.43 -3.53 0.48
N GLN A 285 -4.65 -4.67 1.13
CA GLN A 285 -5.73 -5.57 0.76
C GLN A 285 -7.02 -5.28 1.53
N GLY A 286 -8.14 -5.59 0.86
CA GLY A 286 -9.46 -5.66 1.45
C GLY A 286 -10.07 -7.05 1.30
N LEU A 287 -10.95 -7.40 2.22
CA LEU A 287 -11.74 -8.63 2.20
C LEU A 287 -13.11 -8.39 1.60
N MET A 288 -13.44 -9.11 0.55
CA MET A 288 -14.69 -9.03 -0.19
C MET A 288 -15.40 -10.37 -0.21
N ILE A 289 -16.72 -10.34 -0.24
CA ILE A 289 -17.56 -11.52 -0.46
C ILE A 289 -18.07 -11.48 -1.90
N CYS A 290 -17.85 -12.54 -2.65
CA CYS A 290 -18.39 -12.63 -4.00
C CYS A 290 -19.92 -12.76 -3.98
N LYS A 291 -20.63 -12.02 -4.86
CA LYS A 291 -22.11 -12.08 -4.94
C LYS A 291 -22.60 -13.47 -5.34
N ALA A 292 -21.83 -14.20 -6.12
CA ALA A 292 -22.15 -15.55 -6.57
C ALA A 292 -22.03 -16.61 -5.45
N SER A 293 -21.32 -16.31 -4.35
CA SER A 293 -21.20 -17.24 -3.22
C SER A 293 -22.56 -17.61 -2.65
N GLU A 294 -22.77 -18.88 -2.37
CA GLU A 294 -23.92 -19.38 -1.64
C GLU A 294 -23.72 -19.32 -0.11
N LYS A 295 -22.46 -19.14 0.34
CA LYS A 295 -22.02 -19.14 1.74
C LYS A 295 -21.78 -17.72 2.31
N LYS A 296 -22.52 -16.72 1.81
CA LYS A 296 -22.36 -15.29 2.18
C LYS A 296 -22.46 -15.02 3.69
N ARG A 297 -23.22 -15.84 4.42
CA ARG A 297 -23.40 -15.71 5.87
C ARG A 297 -22.16 -16.24 6.61
N GLU A 298 -21.64 -17.34 6.19
CA GLU A 298 -20.44 -17.97 6.74
C GLU A 298 -19.20 -17.12 6.43
N ALA A 299 -19.07 -16.66 5.20
CA ALA A 299 -18.05 -15.71 4.75
C ALA A 299 -18.05 -14.43 5.60
N TRP A 300 -19.24 -13.85 5.83
CA TRP A 300 -19.35 -12.67 6.66
C TRP A 300 -18.90 -12.92 8.10
N LYS A 301 -19.32 -14.04 8.71
CA LYS A 301 -18.94 -14.37 10.10
C LYS A 301 -17.45 -14.52 10.27
N PHE A 302 -16.79 -15.14 9.29
CA PHE A 302 -15.34 -15.28 9.28
C PHE A 302 -14.67 -13.90 9.13
N ILE A 303 -15.09 -13.09 8.15
CA ILE A 303 -14.56 -11.74 7.95
C ILE A 303 -14.77 -10.87 9.20
N GLU A 304 -15.98 -10.85 9.76
CA GLU A 304 -16.25 -10.10 10.99
C GLU A 304 -15.35 -10.53 12.14
N PHE A 305 -15.08 -11.84 12.25
CA PHE A 305 -14.21 -12.39 13.28
C PHE A 305 -12.76 -11.88 13.08
N VAL A 306 -12.16 -12.06 11.91
CA VAL A 306 -10.77 -11.65 11.69
C VAL A 306 -10.58 -10.14 11.79
N MET A 307 -11.61 -9.36 11.48
CA MET A 307 -11.56 -7.91 11.62
C MET A 307 -11.64 -7.44 13.08
N LYS A 308 -12.37 -8.13 13.95
CA LYS A 308 -12.68 -7.64 15.33
C LYS A 308 -11.91 -8.37 16.43
N ASP A 309 -11.51 -9.60 16.21
CA ASP A 309 -10.81 -10.37 17.24
C ASP A 309 -9.42 -9.80 17.50
N LYS A 310 -9.09 -9.62 18.78
CA LYS A 310 -7.82 -9.00 19.19
C LYS A 310 -6.60 -9.84 18.84
N ASP A 311 -6.75 -11.18 18.90
CA ASP A 311 -5.62 -12.07 18.59
C ASP A 311 -5.43 -12.18 17.08
N ALA A 312 -6.53 -12.15 16.30
CA ALA A 312 -6.48 -12.06 14.86
C ALA A 312 -5.77 -10.76 14.40
N ASN A 313 -6.10 -9.62 15.00
CA ASN A 313 -5.43 -8.35 14.68
C ASN A 313 -3.95 -8.34 15.11
N ALA A 314 -3.62 -8.90 16.27
CA ALA A 314 -2.24 -9.02 16.70
C ALA A 314 -1.42 -9.94 15.77
N GLN A 315 -1.98 -11.09 15.37
CA GLN A 315 -1.34 -11.98 14.42
C GLN A 315 -1.26 -11.38 13.02
N ARG A 316 -2.21 -10.53 12.59
CA ARG A 316 -2.14 -9.77 11.34
C ARG A 316 -0.86 -8.91 11.29
N PHE A 317 -0.51 -8.27 12.40
CA PHE A 317 0.72 -7.49 12.49
C PHE A 317 1.98 -8.35 12.59
N LEU A 318 1.93 -9.43 13.36
CA LEU A 318 3.11 -10.25 13.68
C LEU A 318 3.42 -11.31 12.61
N GLN A 319 2.43 -11.77 11.85
CA GLN A 319 2.54 -12.87 10.89
C GLN A 319 2.01 -12.50 9.50
N GLY A 320 0.94 -11.73 9.42
CA GLY A 320 0.28 -11.31 8.18
C GLY A 320 0.81 -9.99 7.62
N ASN A 321 1.95 -9.54 8.11
CA ASN A 321 2.78 -8.45 7.58
C ASN A 321 2.06 -7.12 7.32
N SER A 322 1.03 -6.77 8.11
CA SER A 322 0.37 -5.49 7.98
C SER A 322 -0.21 -4.97 9.29
N PHE A 323 -0.16 -3.65 9.48
CA PHE A 323 -0.76 -3.00 10.64
C PHE A 323 -2.28 -2.88 10.43
N PRO A 324 -3.13 -3.34 11.39
CA PRO A 324 -4.56 -3.44 11.18
C PRO A 324 -5.24 -2.07 11.02
N ALA A 325 -6.17 -1.97 10.08
CA ALA A 325 -7.04 -0.79 9.92
C ALA A 325 -8.10 -0.66 11.03
N TYR A 326 -8.31 -1.70 11.83
CA TYR A 326 -9.26 -1.73 12.96
C TYR A 326 -8.71 -0.97 14.17
N MET A 327 -9.15 0.26 14.37
CA MET A 327 -8.62 1.19 15.38
C MET A 327 -8.66 0.67 16.83
N PRO A 328 -9.67 -0.10 17.29
CA PRO A 328 -9.65 -0.65 18.66
C PRO A 328 -8.44 -1.56 18.94
N ALA A 329 -7.88 -2.22 17.93
CA ALA A 329 -6.68 -3.05 18.08
C ALA A 329 -5.41 -2.22 18.38
N TRP A 330 -5.38 -0.94 18.06
CA TRP A 330 -4.21 -0.06 18.23
C TRP A 330 -3.81 0.15 19.70
N LYS A 331 -4.65 -0.29 20.63
CA LYS A 331 -4.34 -0.29 22.09
C LYS A 331 -3.65 -1.57 22.55
N ASP A 332 -3.56 -2.59 21.70
CA ASP A 332 -2.93 -3.85 22.05
C ASP A 332 -1.40 -3.65 22.18
N PRO A 333 -0.80 -3.99 23.35
CA PRO A 333 0.65 -3.84 23.55
C PRO A 333 1.50 -4.60 22.52
N ARG A 334 0.99 -5.68 21.94
CA ARG A 334 1.69 -6.47 20.91
C ARG A 334 1.92 -5.65 19.62
N LEU A 335 1.01 -4.73 19.29
CA LEU A 335 1.15 -3.84 18.14
C LEU A 335 2.07 -2.64 18.44
N LEU A 336 2.16 -2.23 19.71
CA LEU A 336 2.89 -1.03 20.13
C LEU A 336 4.31 -1.35 20.65
N GLY A 337 4.68 -2.61 20.71
CA GLY A 337 5.98 -3.07 21.14
C GLY A 337 7.11 -2.60 20.21
N LYS A 338 8.32 -2.61 20.74
CA LYS A 338 9.55 -2.43 19.97
C LYS A 338 9.73 -3.66 19.08
N MET A 339 9.87 -3.45 17.77
CA MET A 339 10.22 -4.51 16.83
C MET A 339 11.71 -4.79 16.89
N GLU A 340 12.08 -6.04 16.90
CA GLU A 340 13.48 -6.46 17.00
C GLU A 340 14.30 -5.98 15.80
N TYR A 341 13.76 -6.14 14.60
CA TYR A 341 14.45 -5.79 13.36
C TYR A 341 14.82 -4.30 13.27
N PHE A 342 13.88 -3.40 13.58
CA PHE A 342 14.09 -1.96 13.50
C PHE A 342 14.56 -1.31 14.80
N GLU A 343 14.45 -2.04 15.92
CA GLU A 343 14.66 -1.51 17.27
C GLU A 343 13.79 -0.29 17.61
N GLN A 344 12.68 -0.13 16.91
CA GLN A 344 11.68 0.92 17.06
C GLN A 344 10.26 0.32 17.11
N SER A 345 9.28 1.11 17.55
CA SER A 345 7.87 0.73 17.51
C SER A 345 7.21 1.27 16.26
N MET A 346 7.05 0.43 15.24
CA MET A 346 6.30 0.79 14.03
C MET A 346 4.85 1.15 14.38
N GLY A 347 4.20 0.38 15.24
CA GLY A 347 2.80 0.65 15.60
C GLY A 347 2.58 2.02 16.24
N LYS A 348 3.50 2.51 17.09
CA LYS A 348 3.39 3.86 17.64
C LYS A 348 3.53 4.93 16.56
N LEU A 349 4.45 4.73 15.62
CA LEU A 349 4.64 5.63 14.50
C LEU A 349 3.38 5.69 13.63
N LEU A 350 2.82 4.53 13.27
CA LEU A 350 1.63 4.43 12.44
C LEU A 350 0.39 5.04 13.11
N VAL A 351 0.18 4.81 14.40
CA VAL A 351 -0.90 5.44 15.16
C VAL A 351 -0.79 6.97 15.16
N ASN A 352 0.44 7.49 15.27
CA ASN A 352 0.65 8.95 15.21
C ASN A 352 0.37 9.51 13.82
N LEU A 353 0.65 8.76 12.75
CA LEU A 353 0.44 9.19 11.37
C LEU A 353 -1.00 8.99 10.88
N ALA A 354 -1.77 8.13 11.53
CA ALA A 354 -3.09 7.72 11.04
C ALA A 354 -4.02 8.90 10.71
N ASN A 355 -4.06 9.93 11.57
CA ASN A 355 -4.91 11.09 11.34
C ASN A 355 -4.45 12.01 10.20
N GLU A 356 -3.25 11.79 9.68
CA GLU A 356 -2.68 12.55 8.56
C GLU A 356 -2.89 11.84 7.21
N ILE A 357 -3.46 10.64 7.21
CA ILE A 357 -3.72 9.89 5.97
C ILE A 357 -4.70 10.69 5.11
N PRO A 358 -4.28 11.09 3.89
CA PRO A 358 -5.14 11.83 2.97
C PRO A 358 -6.32 10.97 2.48
N ALA A 359 -7.34 11.62 1.95
CA ALA A 359 -8.41 10.94 1.23
C ALA A 359 -7.85 10.29 -0.05
N ALA A 360 -8.44 9.17 -0.45
CA ALA A 360 -8.17 8.55 -1.74
C ALA A 360 -9.48 8.42 -2.53
N VAL A 361 -9.37 8.54 -3.85
CA VAL A 361 -10.52 8.43 -4.74
C VAL A 361 -10.49 7.07 -5.44
N VAL A 362 -11.58 6.33 -5.30
CA VAL A 362 -11.78 5.06 -6.02
C VAL A 362 -12.29 5.37 -7.41
N ASN A 363 -11.53 4.93 -8.42
CA ASN A 363 -11.91 5.09 -9.82
C ASN A 363 -11.56 3.82 -10.60
N PRO A 364 -12.45 3.34 -11.49
CA PRO A 364 -12.16 2.18 -12.34
C PRO A 364 -10.88 2.31 -13.20
N GLY A 365 -10.51 3.53 -13.61
CA GLY A 365 -9.28 3.81 -14.37
C GLY A 365 -7.98 3.83 -13.56
N ARG A 366 -8.08 3.80 -12.23
CA ARG A 366 -6.91 3.92 -11.34
C ARG A 366 -5.83 2.87 -11.60
N PRO A 367 -6.13 1.56 -11.76
CA PRO A 367 -5.10 0.57 -12.06
C PRO A 367 -4.32 0.89 -13.32
N GLN A 368 -5.01 1.30 -14.39
CA GLN A 368 -4.38 1.69 -15.64
C GLN A 368 -3.47 2.91 -15.47
N ALA A 369 -3.93 3.93 -14.74
CA ALA A 369 -3.14 5.12 -14.48
C ALA A 369 -1.86 4.79 -13.70
N ILE A 370 -1.96 4.01 -12.63
CA ILE A 370 -0.80 3.60 -11.83
C ILE A 370 0.24 2.86 -12.69
N PHE A 371 -0.18 1.84 -13.43
CA PHE A 371 0.75 1.03 -14.23
C PHE A 371 1.36 1.80 -15.39
N LEU A 372 0.61 2.65 -16.07
CA LEU A 372 1.16 3.51 -17.13
C LEU A 372 2.25 4.46 -16.60
N MET A 373 2.03 5.09 -15.44
CA MET A 373 3.05 5.94 -14.85
C MET A 373 4.29 5.13 -14.48
N GLN A 374 4.13 4.02 -13.78
CA GLN A 374 5.23 3.21 -13.28
C GLN A 374 6.07 2.58 -14.41
N GLU A 375 5.42 2.05 -15.44
CA GLU A 375 6.08 1.24 -16.45
C GLU A 375 6.60 2.08 -17.64
N ASN A 376 5.94 3.21 -17.96
CA ASN A 376 6.23 3.93 -19.21
C ASN A 376 6.80 5.34 -19.00
N TYR A 377 6.34 6.09 -17.99
CA TYR A 377 6.64 7.51 -17.94
C TYR A 377 7.62 7.89 -16.83
N PHE A 378 7.55 7.25 -15.67
CA PHE A 378 8.42 7.56 -14.55
C PHE A 378 9.91 7.40 -14.92
N GLY A 379 10.29 6.22 -15.43
CA GLY A 379 11.66 5.95 -15.87
C GLY A 379 12.13 6.90 -16.97
N SER A 380 11.23 7.31 -17.86
CA SER A 380 11.56 8.26 -18.94
C SER A 380 11.93 9.64 -18.41
N VAL A 381 11.31 10.10 -17.32
CA VAL A 381 11.69 11.33 -16.62
C VAL A 381 12.99 11.16 -15.87
N MET A 382 13.15 10.06 -15.11
CA MET A 382 14.34 9.79 -14.31
C MET A 382 15.62 9.69 -15.14
N PHE A 383 15.53 9.16 -16.35
CA PHE A 383 16.68 9.03 -17.28
C PHE A 383 16.78 10.18 -18.29
N GLY A 384 15.93 11.21 -18.18
CA GLY A 384 15.97 12.39 -19.04
C GLY A 384 15.60 12.13 -20.51
N SER A 385 14.97 10.98 -20.83
CA SER A 385 14.51 10.68 -22.19
C SER A 385 13.25 11.45 -22.58
N LEU A 386 12.44 11.85 -21.59
CA LEU A 386 11.34 12.80 -21.74
C LEU A 386 11.51 13.90 -20.69
N SER A 387 11.19 15.15 -21.08
CA SER A 387 11.00 16.20 -20.08
C SER A 387 9.75 15.92 -19.25
N PRO A 388 9.67 16.44 -17.99
CA PRO A 388 8.48 16.26 -17.16
C PRO A 388 7.17 16.65 -17.85
N ARG A 389 7.16 17.75 -18.62
CA ARG A 389 6.00 18.18 -19.40
C ARG A 389 5.64 17.17 -20.50
N GLN A 390 6.61 16.71 -21.27
CA GLN A 390 6.37 15.71 -22.32
C GLN A 390 5.83 14.39 -21.75
N ALA A 391 6.40 13.92 -20.64
CA ALA A 391 5.92 12.73 -19.97
C ALA A 391 4.47 12.88 -19.48
N LEU A 392 4.14 14.03 -18.88
CA LEU A 392 2.79 14.32 -18.41
C LEU A 392 1.77 14.39 -19.56
N ASP A 393 2.13 15.07 -20.67
CA ASP A 393 1.23 15.22 -21.84
C ASP A 393 0.96 13.85 -22.49
N GLN A 394 2.01 13.02 -22.69
CA GLN A 394 1.88 11.66 -23.21
C GLN A 394 1.10 10.74 -22.26
N TYR A 395 1.30 10.86 -20.95
CA TYR A 395 0.56 10.10 -19.95
C TYR A 395 -0.94 10.42 -20.00
N LYS A 396 -1.31 11.69 -20.13
CA LYS A 396 -2.71 12.12 -20.28
C LYS A 396 -3.31 11.59 -21.59
N GLU A 397 -2.59 11.66 -22.70
CA GLU A 397 -3.03 11.14 -24.00
C GLU A 397 -3.24 9.61 -23.96
N ALA A 398 -2.32 8.87 -23.34
CA ALA A 398 -2.43 7.42 -23.18
C ALA A 398 -3.65 7.03 -22.33
N MET A 399 -3.93 7.79 -21.26
CA MET A 399 -5.12 7.57 -20.43
C MET A 399 -6.41 7.88 -21.20
N GLN A 400 -6.47 8.96 -21.98
CA GLN A 400 -7.64 9.28 -22.80
C GLN A 400 -7.91 8.20 -23.85
N THR A 401 -6.86 7.66 -24.47
CA THR A 401 -6.99 6.62 -25.50
C THR A 401 -7.41 5.28 -24.93
N SER A 402 -6.90 4.91 -23.76
CA SER A 402 -7.16 3.60 -23.16
C SER A 402 -8.42 3.57 -22.27
N TRP A 403 -8.88 4.72 -21.80
CA TRP A 403 -10.01 4.85 -20.88
C TRP A 403 -11.24 5.52 -21.51
N GLY A 404 -11.08 6.29 -22.59
CA GLY A 404 -12.14 7.01 -23.30
C GLY A 404 -12.92 6.19 -24.34
N ASN A 405 -12.62 4.89 -24.50
CA ASN A 405 -13.32 3.90 -25.27
C ASN A 405 -13.99 2.90 -24.32
#